data_3513014efdad9778c5d98cc416a608cd
#
_entry.id   3513014efdad9778c5d98cc416a608cd
#
_cell.length_a   1.000
_cell.length_b   1.000
_cell.length_c   1.000
_cell.angle_alpha   90.00
_cell.angle_beta   90.00
_cell.angle_gamma   90.00
#
_symmetry.space_group_name_H-M   'P 1'
#
loop_
_entity.id
_entity.type
_entity.pdbx_description
1 polymer ?
#
loop_
_entity_poly.entity_id
_entity_poly.type
_entity_poly.pdbx_seq_one_letter_code
_entity_poly.pdbx_strand_id
1 'polypeptide(L)'
;MTIKIIDIANRFLAEQVCTRQELIELKKWLSDPSSQIEVEKWLSDHWESSPEINSDALIESVFCQIEEYEKSNVRHSAFTWPGFVRIYQKVAAVLLIPLVGLGILYQVNQHNPSVIQYTETIAPRGQKSQIVLSDGTKVWLNSDTKIRYPGQFDKNQRDVYLDGEAFFEVTKNKHQPFLVHTSGPDVKVHGTKFNVKAYADENQVETSLFEGRVDLLIKNQESGQTDNKELKPGQSIIYSEINHQLASVRFPKDEIDGWKKNQLIFKDDAFIKLVKKIERWYNVEVIYDARKFDNRRLTVELFEGERLEKLMEILSLALSVNYQYEKGKIILTPKKLRNS
;
A
#
# COMPACT_ATOMS: atom_id res chain seq x y z
N MET A 1 32.72 56.42 -56.32
CA MET A 1 32.30 55.98 -54.95
C MET A 1 33.14 56.69 -53.90
N THR A 2 34.43 56.82 -54.15
CA THR A 2 35.46 57.40 -53.23
C THR A 2 35.19 58.81 -52.80
N ILE A 3 34.75 59.74 -53.67
CA ILE A 3 34.53 61.15 -53.36
C ILE A 3 33.40 61.34 -52.31
N LYS A 4 32.40 60.51 -52.34
CA LYS A 4 31.25 60.56 -51.43
C LYS A 4 31.60 60.11 -50.01
N ILE A 5 32.53 59.14 -49.86
CA ILE A 5 32.90 58.61 -48.55
C ILE A 5 33.90 59.55 -47.85
N ILE A 6 34.78 60.25 -48.60
CA ILE A 6 35.66 61.24 -48.08
C ILE A 6 34.88 62.44 -47.57
N ASP A 7 33.81 62.87 -48.22
CA ASP A 7 32.91 63.92 -47.72
C ASP A 7 32.22 63.53 -46.40
N ILE A 8 31.80 62.28 -46.23
CA ILE A 8 31.25 61.76 -45.00
C ILE A 8 32.31 61.78 -43.90
N ALA A 9 33.55 61.39 -44.18
CA ALA A 9 34.68 61.40 -43.26
C ALA A 9 35.01 62.79 -42.80
N ASN A 10 35.02 63.76 -43.72
CA ASN A 10 35.30 65.18 -43.39
C ASN A 10 34.16 65.78 -42.54
N ARG A 11 32.90 65.46 -42.82
CA ARG A 11 31.74 65.92 -42.03
C ARG A 11 31.78 65.31 -40.63
N PHE A 12 32.17 64.03 -40.52
CA PHE A 12 32.30 63.39 -39.25
C PHE A 12 33.37 64.02 -38.39
N LEU A 13 34.58 64.32 -38.91
CA LEU A 13 35.66 65.02 -38.18
C LEU A 13 35.29 66.42 -37.82
N ALA A 14 34.42 67.11 -38.59
CA ALA A 14 33.92 68.42 -38.29
C ALA A 14 32.75 68.48 -37.31
N GLU A 15 32.50 67.34 -36.60
CA GLU A 15 31.38 67.12 -35.67
C GLU A 15 29.98 67.40 -36.24
N GLN A 16 29.86 67.30 -37.57
CA GLN A 16 28.55 67.43 -38.25
C GLN A 16 27.72 66.20 -38.17
N VAL A 17 26.39 66.36 -38.15
CA VAL A 17 25.45 65.24 -38.03
C VAL A 17 25.55 64.32 -39.26
N CYS A 18 25.93 63.04 -39.03
CA CYS A 18 25.92 62.01 -40.02
C CYS A 18 24.77 61.02 -39.74
N THR A 19 24.15 60.50 -40.80
CA THR A 19 23.12 59.48 -40.68
C THR A 19 23.72 58.14 -40.30
N ARG A 20 22.94 57.27 -39.71
CA ARG A 20 23.36 55.89 -39.36
C ARG A 20 23.95 55.12 -40.53
N GLN A 21 23.39 55.35 -41.69
CA GLN A 21 23.83 54.67 -42.92
C GLN A 21 25.17 55.15 -43.39
N GLU A 22 25.38 56.48 -43.32
CA GLU A 22 26.68 57.14 -43.59
C GLU A 22 27.76 56.66 -42.61
N LEU A 23 27.46 56.51 -41.32
CA LEU A 23 28.40 55.98 -40.32
C LEU A 23 28.79 54.50 -40.57
N ILE A 24 27.83 53.68 -40.97
CA ILE A 24 28.11 52.26 -41.34
C ILE A 24 29.03 52.20 -42.61
N GLU A 25 28.76 53.04 -43.60
CA GLU A 25 29.59 53.12 -44.80
C GLU A 25 31.00 53.65 -44.46
N LEU A 26 31.14 54.63 -43.62
CA LEU A 26 32.42 55.15 -43.11
C LEU A 26 33.21 54.07 -42.38
N LYS A 27 32.56 53.36 -41.46
CA LYS A 27 33.20 52.25 -40.69
C LYS A 27 33.67 51.16 -41.63
N LYS A 28 32.86 50.77 -42.60
CA LYS A 28 33.22 49.77 -43.62
C LYS A 28 34.46 50.21 -44.47
N TRP A 29 34.49 51.48 -44.88
CA TRP A 29 35.61 52.03 -45.66
C TRP A 29 36.89 52.08 -44.87
N LEU A 30 36.86 52.48 -43.62
CA LEU A 30 38.03 52.50 -42.69
C LEU A 30 38.53 51.09 -42.33
N SER A 31 37.70 50.07 -42.40
CA SER A 31 38.03 48.69 -42.04
C SER A 31 38.41 47.80 -43.25
N ASP A 32 38.20 48.31 -44.45
CA ASP A 32 38.46 47.56 -45.69
C ASP A 32 39.94 47.59 -46.08
N PRO A 33 40.67 46.44 -46.10
CA PRO A 33 42.08 46.40 -46.51
C PRO A 33 42.33 46.94 -47.91
N SER A 34 41.33 46.91 -48.79
CA SER A 34 41.46 47.46 -50.17
C SER A 34 41.44 48.97 -50.22
N SER A 35 40.92 49.63 -49.21
CA SER A 35 40.82 51.09 -49.09
C SER A 35 42.02 51.71 -48.31
N GLN A 36 42.92 50.92 -47.82
CA GLN A 36 43.96 51.36 -46.87
C GLN A 36 44.85 52.45 -47.45
N ILE A 37 45.23 52.36 -48.70
CA ILE A 37 46.01 53.40 -49.39
C ILE A 37 45.26 54.76 -49.53
N GLU A 38 43.95 54.66 -49.76
CA GLU A 38 43.12 55.90 -49.84
C GLU A 38 42.88 56.54 -48.44
N VAL A 39 42.73 55.68 -47.44
CA VAL A 39 42.61 56.14 -46.03
C VAL A 39 43.87 56.78 -45.56
N GLU A 40 45.07 56.21 -45.84
CA GLU A 40 46.35 56.78 -45.49
C GLU A 40 46.58 58.13 -46.22
N LYS A 41 46.20 58.19 -47.51
CA LYS A 41 46.29 59.46 -48.26
C LYS A 41 45.36 60.52 -47.72
N TRP A 42 44.12 60.17 -47.39
CA TRP A 42 43.16 61.04 -46.76
C TRP A 42 43.63 61.54 -45.40
N LEU A 43 44.20 60.69 -44.58
CA LEU A 43 44.79 61.02 -43.30
C LEU A 43 45.97 61.98 -43.45
N SER A 44 46.89 61.74 -44.42
CA SER A 44 48.04 62.65 -44.66
C SER A 44 47.63 64.04 -45.16
N ASP A 45 46.57 64.14 -45.98
CA ASP A 45 46.07 65.42 -46.49
C ASP A 45 45.39 66.29 -45.43
N HIS A 46 44.91 65.69 -44.33
CA HIS A 46 44.24 66.43 -43.23
C HIS A 46 45.12 66.65 -42.01
N TRP A 47 46.42 66.17 -42.04
CA TRP A 47 47.26 66.13 -40.84
C TRP A 47 48.55 66.99 -40.95
N GLU A 48 48.57 68.02 -41.79
CA GLU A 48 49.69 68.87 -41.93
C GLU A 48 50.01 69.76 -40.67
N SER A 49 49.28 69.59 -39.56
CA SER A 49 49.40 70.49 -38.40
C SER A 49 49.88 69.86 -37.08
N SER A 50 50.20 68.53 -37.00
CA SER A 50 50.61 67.92 -35.74
C SER A 50 51.48 66.68 -35.95
N PRO A 51 52.78 66.71 -35.69
CA PRO A 51 53.73 65.64 -36.11
C PRO A 51 53.91 64.46 -35.16
N GLU A 52 53.02 64.22 -34.15
CA GLU A 52 53.22 63.16 -33.14
C GLU A 52 52.07 62.12 -33.02
N ILE A 53 51.12 62.04 -33.91
CA ILE A 53 50.07 61.10 -33.79
C ILE A 53 50.24 59.94 -34.80
N ASN A 54 50.42 58.71 -34.27
CA ASN A 54 50.47 57.46 -35.03
C ASN A 54 49.10 57.21 -35.76
N SER A 55 49.16 56.91 -37.04
CA SER A 55 47.96 56.65 -37.88
C SER A 55 47.00 55.65 -37.26
N ASP A 56 47.52 54.63 -36.59
CA ASP A 56 46.74 53.56 -35.97
C ASP A 56 45.90 54.09 -34.75
N ALA A 57 46.52 55.01 -33.93
CA ALA A 57 45.86 55.62 -32.79
C ALA A 57 44.68 56.54 -33.23
N LEU A 58 44.82 57.15 -34.41
CA LEU A 58 43.80 58.02 -34.96
C LEU A 58 42.63 57.22 -35.51
N ILE A 59 42.90 56.14 -36.23
CA ILE A 59 41.89 55.21 -36.69
C ILE A 59 41.12 54.71 -35.51
N GLU A 60 41.76 54.29 -34.43
CA GLU A 60 41.14 53.80 -33.21
C GLU A 60 40.27 54.83 -32.51
N SER A 61 40.71 56.14 -32.48
CA SER A 61 39.93 57.20 -31.94
C SER A 61 38.67 57.52 -32.75
N VAL A 62 38.77 57.47 -34.09
CA VAL A 62 37.60 57.61 -34.98
C VAL A 62 36.61 56.43 -34.79
N PHE A 63 37.12 55.24 -34.62
CA PHE A 63 36.26 54.04 -34.29
C PHE A 63 35.55 54.22 -32.96
N CYS A 64 36.25 54.65 -31.89
CA CYS A 64 35.65 54.91 -30.59
C CYS A 64 34.54 55.96 -30.69
N GLN A 65 34.77 57.05 -31.41
CA GLN A 65 33.77 58.17 -31.58
C GLN A 65 32.56 57.66 -32.39
N ILE A 66 32.73 56.76 -33.40
CA ILE A 66 31.65 56.17 -34.15
C ILE A 66 30.83 55.23 -33.24
N GLU A 67 31.47 54.42 -32.40
CA GLU A 67 30.76 53.51 -31.46
C GLU A 67 30.02 54.31 -30.38
N GLU A 68 30.63 55.40 -29.87
CA GLU A 68 29.97 56.23 -28.86
C GLU A 68 28.77 56.97 -29.45
N TYR A 69 28.87 57.46 -30.70
CA TYR A 69 27.78 58.07 -31.42
C TYR A 69 26.63 57.07 -31.75
N GLU A 70 26.97 55.83 -32.11
CA GLU A 70 25.99 54.77 -32.26
C GLU A 70 25.29 54.41 -30.94
N LYS A 71 26.06 54.37 -29.83
CA LYS A 71 25.49 54.09 -28.50
C LYS A 71 24.60 55.24 -27.98
N SER A 72 24.95 56.49 -28.26
CA SER A 72 24.19 57.66 -27.80
C SER A 72 22.85 57.82 -28.58
N ASN A 73 22.80 57.40 -29.81
CA ASN A 73 21.61 57.48 -30.67
C ASN A 73 20.73 56.24 -30.67
N VAL A 74 21.15 55.16 -29.99
CA VAL A 74 20.26 54.00 -29.75
C VAL A 74 19.34 54.41 -28.62
N ARG A 75 18.26 55.09 -28.91
CA ARG A 75 17.08 55.09 -28.05
C ARG A 75 16.60 53.63 -28.01
N HIS A 76 16.90 52.97 -26.90
CA HIS A 76 16.17 51.77 -26.54
C HIS A 76 14.69 52.15 -26.47
N SER A 77 13.94 51.84 -27.53
CA SER A 77 12.52 51.73 -27.39
C SER A 77 12.32 50.50 -26.49
N ALA A 78 12.34 50.70 -25.18
CA ALA A 78 11.79 49.73 -24.26
C ALA A 78 10.36 49.56 -24.69
N PHE A 79 10.12 48.47 -25.45
CA PHE A 79 8.79 47.98 -25.73
C PHE A 79 8.21 47.57 -24.36
N THR A 80 7.68 48.57 -23.66
CA THR A 80 7.00 48.38 -22.39
C THR A 80 5.71 47.67 -22.70
N TRP A 81 5.63 46.38 -22.31
CA TRP A 81 4.43 45.56 -22.28
C TRP A 81 3.70 45.67 -20.90
N PRO A 82 3.33 46.86 -20.41
CA PRO A 82 2.75 46.99 -19.08
C PRO A 82 1.25 46.75 -19.05
N GLY A 83 0.58 46.82 -20.19
CA GLY A 83 -0.87 46.67 -20.24
C GLY A 83 -1.30 45.20 -20.36
N PHE A 84 -0.73 44.45 -21.28
CA PHE A 84 -1.10 43.07 -21.54
C PHE A 84 -0.69 42.13 -20.40
N VAL A 85 0.52 42.28 -19.82
CA VAL A 85 0.98 41.46 -18.71
C VAL A 85 0.10 41.60 -17.47
N ARG A 86 -0.36 42.79 -17.16
CA ARG A 86 -1.28 43.03 -16.01
C ARG A 86 -2.66 42.42 -16.23
N ILE A 87 -3.15 42.39 -17.47
CA ILE A 87 -4.43 41.75 -17.80
C ILE A 87 -4.26 40.24 -17.73
N TYR A 88 -3.20 39.66 -18.34
CA TYR A 88 -2.89 38.22 -18.24
C TYR A 88 -2.66 37.76 -16.79
N GLN A 89 -1.99 38.54 -15.97
CA GLN A 89 -1.80 38.22 -14.54
C GLN A 89 -3.13 38.18 -13.78
N LYS A 90 -4.05 39.11 -14.05
CA LYS A 90 -5.38 39.08 -13.43
C LYS A 90 -6.22 37.91 -13.91
N VAL A 91 -6.23 37.60 -15.22
CA VAL A 91 -6.95 36.47 -15.78
C VAL A 91 -6.34 35.16 -15.31
N ALA A 92 -4.99 35.06 -15.28
CA ALA A 92 -4.32 33.86 -14.78
C ALA A 92 -4.62 33.62 -13.27
N ALA A 93 -4.66 34.66 -12.45
CA ALA A 93 -5.02 34.53 -11.04
C ALA A 93 -6.48 34.05 -10.85
N VAL A 94 -7.41 34.59 -11.65
CA VAL A 94 -8.83 34.18 -11.61
C VAL A 94 -9.04 32.74 -12.05
N LEU A 95 -8.20 32.22 -12.95
CA LEU A 95 -8.28 30.81 -13.40
C LEU A 95 -7.46 29.85 -12.55
N LEU A 96 -6.29 30.29 -12.03
CA LEU A 96 -5.43 29.45 -11.20
C LEU A 96 -6.02 29.18 -9.81
N ILE A 97 -6.68 30.17 -9.18
CA ILE A 97 -7.26 29.98 -7.84
C ILE A 97 -8.32 28.87 -7.83
N PRO A 98 -9.34 28.85 -8.73
CA PRO A 98 -10.30 27.75 -8.77
C PRO A 98 -9.67 26.43 -9.21
N LEU A 99 -8.67 26.42 -10.08
CA LEU A 99 -7.99 25.20 -10.51
C LEU A 99 -7.14 24.58 -9.38
N VAL A 100 -6.45 25.40 -8.59
CA VAL A 100 -5.76 24.97 -7.36
C VAL A 100 -6.78 24.51 -6.31
N GLY A 101 -7.88 25.25 -6.15
CA GLY A 101 -8.99 24.88 -5.25
C GLY A 101 -9.61 23.53 -5.63
N LEU A 102 -9.88 23.30 -6.92
CA LEU A 102 -10.36 22.01 -7.44
C LEU A 102 -9.32 20.90 -7.23
N GLY A 103 -8.03 21.19 -7.43
CA GLY A 103 -6.94 20.24 -7.16
C GLY A 103 -6.85 19.84 -5.70
N ILE A 104 -6.99 20.82 -4.79
CA ILE A 104 -7.01 20.57 -3.34
C ILE A 104 -8.28 19.79 -2.95
N LEU A 105 -9.45 20.17 -3.45
CA LEU A 105 -10.70 19.44 -3.21
C LEU A 105 -10.64 18.01 -3.75
N TYR A 106 -10.05 17.78 -4.94
CA TYR A 106 -9.84 16.45 -5.49
C TYR A 106 -8.90 15.63 -4.63
N GLN A 107 -7.80 16.21 -4.14
CA GLN A 107 -6.84 15.54 -3.25
C GLN A 107 -7.44 15.25 -1.88
N VAL A 108 -8.19 16.19 -1.27
CA VAL A 108 -8.90 15.98 0.00
C VAL A 108 -9.98 14.91 -0.14
N ASN A 109 -10.69 14.87 -1.26
CA ASN A 109 -11.72 13.86 -1.52
C ASN A 109 -11.12 12.46 -1.76
N GLN A 110 -9.89 12.37 -2.30
CA GLN A 110 -9.16 11.11 -2.40
C GLN A 110 -8.56 10.64 -1.05
N HIS A 111 -8.33 11.58 -0.12
CA HIS A 111 -7.75 11.28 1.20
C HIS A 111 -8.81 11.17 2.31
N ASN A 112 -10.10 11.29 2.01
CA ASN A 112 -11.12 10.88 2.97
C ASN A 112 -10.99 9.36 3.13
N PRO A 113 -10.46 8.84 4.25
CA PRO A 113 -10.54 7.43 4.53
C PRO A 113 -12.03 7.10 4.54
N SER A 114 -12.48 6.38 3.52
CA SER A 114 -13.82 5.80 3.57
C SER A 114 -13.88 5.03 4.89
N VAL A 115 -14.76 5.43 5.79
CA VAL A 115 -14.97 4.69 7.05
C VAL A 115 -15.34 3.28 6.64
N ILE A 116 -14.38 2.36 6.77
CA ILE A 116 -14.60 0.96 6.42
C ILE A 116 -15.64 0.43 7.40
N GLN A 117 -16.88 0.25 6.91
CA GLN A 117 -17.93 -0.38 7.70
C GLN A 117 -17.67 -1.88 7.76
N TYR A 118 -17.41 -2.38 8.96
CA TYR A 118 -17.28 -3.80 9.21
C TYR A 118 -18.64 -4.40 9.53
N THR A 119 -18.89 -5.57 8.93
CA THR A 119 -20.01 -6.45 9.26
C THR A 119 -19.48 -7.56 10.16
N GLU A 120 -20.21 -7.93 11.19
CA GLU A 120 -19.92 -9.10 12.03
C GLU A 120 -20.98 -10.16 11.78
N THR A 121 -20.53 -11.39 11.54
CA THR A 121 -21.40 -12.57 11.46
C THR A 121 -21.01 -13.54 12.56
N ILE A 122 -22.01 -14.03 13.28
CA ILE A 122 -21.85 -14.94 14.41
C ILE A 122 -22.57 -16.26 14.08
N ALA A 123 -21.86 -17.37 14.22
CA ALA A 123 -22.45 -18.71 14.31
C ALA A 123 -22.51 -19.10 15.81
N PRO A 124 -23.68 -19.04 16.47
CA PRO A 124 -23.80 -19.36 17.89
C PRO A 124 -23.42 -20.81 18.19
N ARG A 125 -23.27 -21.15 19.46
CA ARG A 125 -23.14 -22.55 19.89
C ARG A 125 -24.31 -23.39 19.37
N GLY A 126 -24.04 -24.61 18.92
CA GLY A 126 -25.00 -25.50 18.33
C GLY A 126 -25.40 -25.17 16.89
N GLN A 127 -24.89 -24.11 16.33
CA GLN A 127 -25.21 -23.68 14.96
C GLN A 127 -23.95 -23.50 14.11
N LYS A 128 -24.13 -23.61 12.80
CA LYS A 128 -23.10 -23.33 11.80
C LYS A 128 -23.66 -22.38 10.77
N SER A 129 -22.82 -21.64 10.10
CA SER A 129 -23.24 -20.68 9.09
C SER A 129 -22.32 -20.77 7.88
N GLN A 130 -22.84 -20.39 6.72
CA GLN A 130 -22.06 -20.21 5.51
C GLN A 130 -22.33 -18.80 4.97
N ILE A 131 -21.26 -18.09 4.65
CA ILE A 131 -21.35 -16.76 4.05
C ILE A 131 -20.54 -16.71 2.76
N VAL A 132 -20.88 -15.75 1.91
CA VAL A 132 -20.12 -15.41 0.72
C VAL A 132 -19.71 -13.95 0.85
N LEU A 133 -18.41 -13.68 0.80
CA LEU A 133 -17.85 -12.35 0.90
C LEU A 133 -17.95 -11.60 -0.44
N SER A 134 -17.70 -10.28 -0.43
CA SER A 134 -17.83 -9.42 -1.61
C SER A 134 -16.91 -9.78 -2.78
N ASP A 135 -15.80 -10.51 -2.51
CA ASP A 135 -14.87 -11.02 -3.52
C ASP A 135 -15.25 -12.43 -4.08
N GLY A 136 -16.38 -12.98 -3.63
CA GLY A 136 -16.83 -14.34 -3.97
C GLY A 136 -16.20 -15.45 -3.12
N THR A 137 -15.35 -15.12 -2.14
CA THR A 137 -14.82 -16.08 -1.17
C THR A 137 -15.95 -16.72 -0.35
N LYS A 138 -15.95 -18.03 -0.25
CA LYS A 138 -16.92 -18.78 0.58
C LYS A 138 -16.28 -19.10 1.93
N VAL A 139 -17.01 -18.85 3.00
CA VAL A 139 -16.57 -19.12 4.36
C VAL A 139 -17.64 -19.94 5.09
N TRP A 140 -17.26 -21.09 5.62
CA TRP A 140 -18.09 -21.88 6.54
C TRP A 140 -17.63 -21.59 7.96
N LEU A 141 -18.55 -21.20 8.81
CA LEU A 141 -18.31 -20.92 10.23
C LEU A 141 -18.79 -22.12 11.05
N ASN A 142 -17.90 -22.64 11.88
CA ASN A 142 -18.26 -23.69 12.85
C ASN A 142 -18.98 -23.06 14.06
N SER A 143 -19.52 -23.88 14.94
CA SER A 143 -20.22 -23.43 16.17
C SER A 143 -19.32 -22.57 17.04
N ASP A 144 -19.93 -21.55 17.68
CA ASP A 144 -19.26 -20.59 18.58
C ASP A 144 -18.17 -19.76 17.84
N THR A 145 -18.47 -19.33 16.62
CA THR A 145 -17.52 -18.61 15.76
C THR A 145 -18.04 -17.21 15.40
N LYS A 146 -17.15 -16.25 15.45
CA LYS A 146 -17.39 -14.88 15.02
C LYS A 146 -16.41 -14.52 13.90
N ILE A 147 -16.91 -13.91 12.84
CA ILE A 147 -16.08 -13.34 11.79
C ILE A 147 -16.50 -11.90 11.53
N ARG A 148 -15.51 -11.01 11.47
CA ARG A 148 -15.70 -9.60 11.13
C ARG A 148 -14.96 -9.28 9.84
N TYR A 149 -15.65 -8.67 8.90
CA TYR A 149 -15.13 -8.36 7.57
C TYR A 149 -15.75 -7.06 7.03
N PRO A 150 -15.07 -6.32 6.13
CA PRO A 150 -15.62 -5.13 5.52
C PRO A 150 -16.66 -5.49 4.45
N GLY A 151 -17.66 -4.63 4.26
CA GLY A 151 -18.65 -4.79 3.19
C GLY A 151 -18.01 -4.77 1.79
N GLN A 152 -16.91 -4.02 1.62
CA GLN A 152 -16.05 -4.03 0.45
C GLN A 152 -14.59 -4.05 0.91
N PHE A 153 -13.77 -4.89 0.27
CA PHE A 153 -12.35 -4.97 0.57
C PHE A 153 -11.59 -3.77 0.00
N ASP A 154 -10.50 -3.39 0.68
CA ASP A 154 -9.55 -2.39 0.17
C ASP A 154 -8.86 -2.90 -1.11
N LYS A 155 -8.38 -1.98 -1.95
CA LYS A 155 -7.69 -2.30 -3.21
C LYS A 155 -6.41 -3.12 -3.03
N ASN A 156 -5.76 -3.00 -1.87
CA ASN A 156 -4.46 -3.59 -1.61
C ASN A 156 -4.54 -4.97 -0.95
N GLN A 157 -5.55 -5.20 -0.09
CA GLN A 157 -5.69 -6.44 0.68
C GLN A 157 -7.13 -6.70 1.10
N ARG A 158 -7.42 -7.96 1.47
CA ARG A 158 -8.72 -8.46 1.88
C ARG A 158 -8.63 -8.95 3.32
N ASP A 159 -8.94 -8.08 4.28
CA ASP A 159 -8.81 -8.37 5.70
C ASP A 159 -10.10 -8.92 6.29
N VAL A 160 -10.00 -10.00 7.05
CA VAL A 160 -11.05 -10.56 7.90
C VAL A 160 -10.49 -10.89 9.27
N TYR A 161 -11.32 -10.83 10.30
CA TYR A 161 -10.95 -11.10 11.69
C TYR A 161 -11.76 -12.29 12.18
N LEU A 162 -11.09 -13.30 12.72
CA LEU A 162 -11.69 -14.56 13.14
C LEU A 162 -11.47 -14.81 14.63
N ASP A 163 -12.55 -15.10 15.35
CA ASP A 163 -12.55 -15.74 16.66
C ASP A 163 -13.44 -16.99 16.55
N GLY A 164 -12.84 -18.17 16.62
CA GLY A 164 -13.51 -19.43 16.40
C GLY A 164 -12.88 -20.30 15.33
N GLU A 165 -13.67 -21.11 14.64
CA GLU A 165 -13.21 -22.01 13.59
C GLU A 165 -13.95 -21.76 12.28
N ALA A 166 -13.19 -21.56 11.20
CA ALA A 166 -13.75 -21.35 9.86
C ALA A 166 -12.96 -22.07 8.79
N PHE A 167 -13.67 -22.59 7.81
CA PHE A 167 -13.12 -23.11 6.56
C PHE A 167 -13.31 -22.09 5.46
N PHE A 168 -12.24 -21.78 4.73
CA PHE A 168 -12.21 -20.77 3.69
C PHE A 168 -11.96 -21.42 2.32
N GLU A 169 -12.75 -21.03 1.33
CA GLU A 169 -12.46 -21.22 -0.10
C GLU A 169 -12.26 -19.84 -0.73
N VAL A 170 -11.02 -19.39 -0.69
CA VAL A 170 -10.67 -18.01 -1.10
C VAL A 170 -10.56 -17.90 -2.62
N THR A 171 -11.23 -16.91 -3.17
CA THR A 171 -11.14 -16.54 -4.59
C THR A 171 -9.71 -16.14 -4.97
N LYS A 172 -9.18 -16.73 -6.06
CA LYS A 172 -7.81 -16.48 -6.53
C LYS A 172 -7.62 -15.03 -6.95
N ASN A 173 -6.70 -14.32 -6.28
CA ASN A 173 -6.25 -12.99 -6.65
C ASN A 173 -4.81 -12.78 -6.18
N LYS A 174 -3.85 -12.76 -7.13
CA LYS A 174 -2.42 -12.61 -6.83
C LYS A 174 -2.03 -11.19 -6.40
N HIS A 175 -2.81 -10.19 -6.80
CA HIS A 175 -2.50 -8.78 -6.57
C HIS A 175 -3.09 -8.24 -5.26
N GLN A 176 -4.07 -8.95 -4.69
CA GLN A 176 -4.79 -8.55 -3.48
C GLN A 176 -4.87 -9.74 -2.53
N PRO A 177 -3.86 -9.92 -1.65
CA PRO A 177 -3.82 -11.02 -0.70
C PRO A 177 -5.04 -11.00 0.22
N PHE A 178 -5.45 -12.18 0.70
CA PHE A 178 -6.49 -12.37 1.71
C PHE A 178 -5.81 -12.66 3.04
N LEU A 179 -6.13 -11.90 4.08
CA LEU A 179 -5.57 -12.03 5.42
C LEU A 179 -6.66 -12.39 6.41
N VAL A 180 -6.44 -13.49 7.14
CA VAL A 180 -7.25 -13.84 8.31
C VAL A 180 -6.46 -13.45 9.55
N HIS A 181 -6.94 -12.44 10.25
CA HIS A 181 -6.39 -12.02 11.53
C HIS A 181 -6.97 -12.87 12.64
N THR A 182 -6.11 -13.40 13.51
CA THR A 182 -6.47 -14.25 14.66
C THR A 182 -5.89 -13.67 15.95
N SER A 183 -6.13 -14.31 17.07
CA SER A 183 -5.46 -14.00 18.36
C SER A 183 -3.94 -14.26 18.32
N GLY A 184 -3.47 -15.09 17.38
CA GLY A 184 -2.05 -15.42 17.17
C GLY A 184 -1.51 -14.95 15.82
N PRO A 185 -0.99 -15.85 14.96
CA PRO A 185 -0.49 -15.51 13.64
C PRO A 185 -1.57 -15.03 12.69
N ASP A 186 -1.24 -14.04 11.86
CA ASP A 186 -2.06 -13.70 10.70
C ASP A 186 -1.86 -14.77 9.61
N VAL A 187 -2.94 -15.20 8.95
CA VAL A 187 -2.92 -16.20 7.88
C VAL A 187 -3.10 -15.51 6.53
N LYS A 188 -2.04 -15.48 5.71
CA LYS A 188 -2.03 -14.81 4.41
C LYS A 188 -2.11 -15.81 3.27
N VAL A 189 -3.03 -15.56 2.31
CA VAL A 189 -3.24 -16.42 1.14
C VAL A 189 -3.56 -15.60 -0.12
N HIS A 190 -3.47 -16.25 -1.30
CA HIS A 190 -3.78 -15.63 -2.60
C HIS A 190 -4.86 -16.36 -3.41
N GLY A 191 -5.49 -17.40 -2.83
CA GLY A 191 -6.48 -18.24 -3.51
C GLY A 191 -6.29 -19.70 -3.12
N THR A 192 -6.86 -20.09 -1.99
CA THR A 192 -6.46 -21.23 -1.17
C THR A 192 -7.68 -21.81 -0.49
N LYS A 193 -7.69 -23.13 -0.29
CA LYS A 193 -8.66 -23.81 0.58
C LYS A 193 -7.96 -24.24 1.86
N PHE A 194 -8.40 -23.71 2.97
CA PHE A 194 -7.76 -23.94 4.27
C PHE A 194 -8.77 -23.77 5.41
N ASN A 195 -8.42 -24.33 6.57
CA ASN A 195 -9.15 -24.17 7.81
C ASN A 195 -8.30 -23.41 8.83
N VAL A 196 -8.93 -22.52 9.58
CA VAL A 196 -8.32 -21.85 10.73
C VAL A 196 -9.20 -22.11 11.94
N LYS A 197 -8.59 -22.62 13.02
CA LYS A 197 -9.19 -22.80 14.34
C LYS A 197 -8.46 -21.91 15.33
N ALA A 198 -9.12 -20.85 15.77
CA ALA A 198 -8.55 -19.78 16.60
C ALA A 198 -9.57 -19.32 17.67
N TYR A 199 -10.04 -20.25 18.50
CA TYR A 199 -10.90 -19.93 19.62
C TYR A 199 -10.09 -19.26 20.75
N ALA A 200 -10.50 -18.08 21.19
CA ALA A 200 -9.79 -17.30 22.20
C ALA A 200 -9.61 -18.04 23.54
N ASP A 201 -10.48 -19.01 23.85
CA ASP A 201 -10.42 -19.83 25.08
C ASP A 201 -9.52 -21.08 24.97
N GLU A 202 -8.85 -21.29 23.81
CA GLU A 202 -7.97 -22.45 23.59
C GLU A 202 -6.45 -22.10 23.68
N ASN A 203 -6.07 -20.81 23.72
CA ASN A 203 -4.68 -20.33 23.74
C ASN A 203 -3.81 -20.93 22.63
N GLN A 204 -4.42 -21.27 21.50
CA GLN A 204 -3.73 -21.84 20.34
C GLN A 204 -4.46 -21.51 19.03
N VAL A 205 -3.70 -21.37 17.96
CA VAL A 205 -4.23 -21.22 16.61
C VAL A 205 -3.75 -22.40 15.77
N GLU A 206 -4.70 -23.16 15.21
CA GLU A 206 -4.39 -24.25 14.28
C GLU A 206 -4.77 -23.83 12.86
N THR A 207 -3.84 -23.99 11.93
CA THR A 207 -4.04 -23.73 10.50
C THR A 207 -3.77 -24.99 9.69
N SER A 208 -4.74 -25.40 8.90
CA SER A 208 -4.70 -26.65 8.09
C SER A 208 -4.91 -26.31 6.62
N LEU A 209 -3.97 -26.70 5.75
CA LEU A 209 -4.00 -26.37 4.33
C LEU A 209 -4.46 -27.55 3.47
N PHE A 210 -5.56 -27.37 2.72
CA PHE A 210 -6.12 -28.35 1.78
C PHE A 210 -5.58 -28.16 0.36
N GLU A 211 -5.62 -26.93 -0.15
CA GLU A 211 -5.23 -26.61 -1.54
C GLU A 211 -4.62 -25.22 -1.61
N GLY A 212 -3.56 -25.06 -2.40
CA GLY A 212 -2.90 -23.78 -2.62
C GLY A 212 -1.70 -23.56 -1.72
N ARG A 213 -1.56 -22.38 -1.17
CA ARG A 213 -0.43 -21.95 -0.31
C ARG A 213 -0.93 -21.05 0.82
N VAL A 214 -0.38 -21.25 1.99
CA VAL A 214 -0.59 -20.42 3.18
C VAL A 214 0.75 -19.91 3.68
N ASP A 215 0.82 -18.61 3.96
CA ASP A 215 1.91 -17.97 4.67
C ASP A 215 1.38 -17.54 6.06
N LEU A 216 1.93 -18.13 7.14
CA LEU A 216 1.65 -17.71 8.52
C LEU A 216 2.59 -16.59 8.89
N LEU A 217 2.04 -15.43 9.22
CA LEU A 217 2.78 -14.24 9.63
C LEU A 217 2.78 -14.14 11.16
N ILE A 218 3.93 -14.40 11.78
CA ILE A 218 4.09 -14.44 13.24
C ILE A 218 4.81 -13.17 13.65
N LYS A 219 4.11 -12.29 14.37
CA LYS A 219 4.70 -11.06 14.91
C LYS A 219 5.47 -11.39 16.19
N ASN A 220 6.77 -11.21 16.16
CA ASN A 220 7.60 -11.28 17.35
C ASN A 220 7.41 -9.99 18.15
N GLN A 221 6.84 -10.09 19.36
CA GLN A 221 6.54 -8.93 20.19
C GLN A 221 7.80 -8.23 20.73
N GLU A 222 8.91 -8.94 20.87
CA GLU A 222 10.16 -8.39 21.40
C GLU A 222 10.98 -7.66 20.35
N SER A 223 11.10 -8.23 19.14
CA SER A 223 11.91 -7.66 18.05
C SER A 223 11.13 -6.78 17.07
N GLY A 224 9.80 -6.84 17.09
CA GLY A 224 8.93 -6.18 16.09
C GLY A 224 9.03 -6.79 14.68
N GLN A 225 9.84 -7.84 14.51
CA GLN A 225 9.97 -8.55 13.22
C GLN A 225 8.80 -9.50 13.02
N THR A 226 8.46 -9.73 11.76
CA THR A 226 7.45 -10.71 11.36
C THR A 226 8.14 -11.89 10.71
N ASP A 227 8.07 -13.04 11.37
CA ASP A 227 8.51 -14.30 10.81
C ASP A 227 7.42 -14.86 9.87
N ASN A 228 7.86 -15.53 8.81
CA ASN A 228 6.94 -16.18 7.86
C ASN A 228 7.17 -17.68 7.86
N LYS A 229 6.09 -18.45 8.07
CA LYS A 229 6.08 -19.91 7.93
C LYS A 229 5.12 -20.35 6.85
N GLU A 230 5.67 -20.92 5.78
CA GLU A 230 4.87 -21.48 4.68
C GLU A 230 4.32 -22.86 5.03
N LEU A 231 3.03 -23.11 4.67
CA LEU A 231 2.41 -24.43 4.68
C LEU A 231 2.21 -24.94 3.25
N LYS A 232 2.35 -26.27 3.10
CA LYS A 232 2.03 -27.01 1.89
C LYS A 232 0.71 -27.80 2.07
N PRO A 233 0.02 -28.14 0.98
CA PRO A 233 -1.20 -28.95 1.05
C PRO A 233 -0.99 -30.25 1.85
N GLY A 234 -1.97 -30.56 2.71
CA GLY A 234 -1.91 -31.70 3.63
C GLY A 234 -1.11 -31.46 4.91
N GLN A 235 -0.65 -30.22 5.15
CA GLN A 235 0.00 -29.85 6.41
C GLN A 235 -0.97 -29.12 7.35
N SER A 236 -0.76 -29.34 8.64
CA SER A 236 -1.38 -28.59 9.73
C SER A 236 -0.33 -28.16 10.73
N ILE A 237 -0.45 -26.92 11.20
CA ILE A 237 0.44 -26.29 12.19
C ILE A 237 -0.41 -25.69 13.29
N ILE A 238 0.01 -25.94 14.54
CA ILE A 238 -0.50 -25.25 15.73
C ILE A 238 0.55 -24.22 16.18
N TYR A 239 0.08 -23.01 16.39
CA TYR A 239 0.80 -21.97 17.12
C TYR A 239 0.26 -21.92 18.55
N SER A 240 1.13 -22.02 19.53
CA SER A 240 0.79 -21.87 20.94
C SER A 240 0.98 -20.42 21.38
N GLU A 241 -0.08 -19.80 21.90
CA GLU A 241 -0.03 -18.43 22.41
C GLU A 241 0.70 -18.33 23.76
N ILE A 242 0.87 -19.47 24.47
CA ILE A 242 1.52 -19.51 25.78
C ILE A 242 3.04 -19.41 25.66
N ASN A 243 3.63 -20.15 24.72
CA ASN A 243 5.09 -20.23 24.55
C ASN A 243 5.58 -19.70 23.20
N HIS A 244 4.68 -19.20 22.37
CA HIS A 244 4.95 -18.64 21.03
C HIS A 244 5.64 -19.62 20.07
N GLN A 245 5.41 -20.95 20.23
CA GLN A 245 6.04 -21.99 19.42
C GLN A 245 5.09 -22.55 18.38
N LEU A 246 5.68 -22.99 17.27
CA LEU A 246 5.00 -23.73 16.22
C LEU A 246 5.24 -25.22 16.35
N ALA A 247 4.19 -26.00 16.21
CA ALA A 247 4.26 -27.45 16.14
C ALA A 247 3.52 -27.98 14.90
N SER A 248 4.14 -28.86 14.13
CA SER A 248 3.45 -29.61 13.09
C SER A 248 2.59 -30.69 13.74
N VAL A 249 1.34 -30.78 13.32
CA VAL A 249 0.39 -31.77 13.86
C VAL A 249 -0.19 -32.62 12.73
N ARG A 250 -0.90 -33.69 13.11
CA ARG A 250 -1.64 -34.49 12.15
C ARG A 250 -2.67 -33.62 11.41
N PHE A 251 -2.75 -33.79 10.10
CA PHE A 251 -3.72 -33.07 9.28
C PHE A 251 -5.16 -33.56 9.59
N PRO A 252 -6.04 -32.71 10.16
CA PRO A 252 -7.34 -33.11 10.68
C PRO A 252 -8.43 -33.12 9.59
N LYS A 253 -8.16 -33.74 8.45
CA LYS A 253 -9.03 -33.69 7.28
C LYS A 253 -10.45 -34.18 7.59
N ASP A 254 -10.56 -35.33 8.27
CA ASP A 254 -11.87 -35.95 8.51
C ASP A 254 -12.71 -35.11 9.49
N GLU A 255 -12.06 -34.50 10.50
CA GLU A 255 -12.75 -33.64 11.45
C GLU A 255 -13.28 -32.35 10.77
N ILE A 256 -12.47 -31.75 9.88
CA ILE A 256 -12.86 -30.55 9.13
C ILE A 256 -13.96 -30.88 8.12
N ASP A 257 -13.81 -31.97 7.33
CA ASP A 257 -14.84 -32.42 6.41
C ASP A 257 -16.12 -32.84 7.15
N GLY A 258 -15.96 -33.45 8.34
CA GLY A 258 -17.05 -33.88 9.21
C GLY A 258 -17.90 -32.75 9.70
N TRP A 259 -17.30 -31.73 10.36
CA TRP A 259 -18.11 -30.65 10.90
C TRP A 259 -18.83 -29.83 9.80
N LYS A 260 -18.23 -29.70 8.61
CA LYS A 260 -18.87 -29.08 7.45
C LYS A 260 -20.11 -29.86 6.97
N LYS A 261 -20.13 -31.16 7.19
CA LYS A 261 -21.24 -32.10 6.87
C LYS A 261 -22.11 -32.43 8.08
N ASN A 262 -22.04 -31.66 9.16
CA ASN A 262 -22.77 -31.91 10.39
C ASN A 262 -22.42 -33.21 11.11
N GLN A 263 -21.22 -33.76 10.91
CA GLN A 263 -20.68 -34.89 11.65
C GLN A 263 -19.70 -34.44 12.72
N LEU A 264 -19.82 -34.98 13.91
CA LEU A 264 -18.89 -34.67 15.02
C LEU A 264 -17.88 -35.82 15.15
N ILE A 265 -16.63 -35.51 14.84
CA ILE A 265 -15.53 -36.49 14.83
C ILE A 265 -14.51 -36.15 15.88
N PHE A 266 -14.17 -37.12 16.70
CA PHE A 266 -13.08 -37.07 17.66
C PHE A 266 -12.03 -38.11 17.22
N LYS A 267 -10.76 -37.68 17.10
CA LYS A 267 -9.65 -38.58 16.75
C LYS A 267 -8.50 -38.38 17.72
N ASP A 268 -8.43 -39.28 18.68
CA ASP A 268 -7.44 -39.27 19.73
C ASP A 268 -7.41 -37.92 20.47
N ASP A 269 -8.60 -37.34 20.68
CA ASP A 269 -8.74 -36.05 21.36
C ASP A 269 -8.53 -36.19 22.86
N ALA A 270 -7.72 -35.32 23.42
CA ALA A 270 -7.59 -35.16 24.88
C ALA A 270 -8.93 -34.72 25.47
N PHE A 271 -9.23 -35.16 26.69
CA PHE A 271 -10.52 -34.94 27.35
C PHE A 271 -10.96 -33.47 27.35
N ILE A 272 -10.03 -32.54 27.65
CA ILE A 272 -10.32 -31.09 27.61
C ILE A 272 -10.78 -30.61 26.23
N LYS A 273 -10.14 -31.07 25.15
CA LYS A 273 -10.53 -30.73 23.78
C LYS A 273 -11.89 -31.33 23.41
N LEU A 274 -12.14 -32.58 23.85
CA LEU A 274 -13.41 -33.26 23.69
C LEU A 274 -14.53 -32.43 24.35
N VAL A 275 -14.38 -32.03 25.61
CA VAL A 275 -15.38 -31.23 26.33
C VAL A 275 -15.68 -29.94 25.57
N LYS A 276 -14.67 -29.17 25.15
CA LYS A 276 -14.84 -27.94 24.39
C LYS A 276 -15.63 -28.18 23.09
N LYS A 277 -15.33 -29.25 22.33
CA LYS A 277 -16.10 -29.62 21.13
C LYS A 277 -17.57 -29.93 21.46
N ILE A 278 -17.86 -30.64 22.56
CA ILE A 278 -19.22 -30.98 23.01
C ILE A 278 -19.98 -29.71 23.38
N GLU A 279 -19.39 -28.84 24.20
CA GLU A 279 -20.01 -27.62 24.65
C GLU A 279 -20.44 -26.72 23.48
N ARG A 280 -19.54 -26.57 22.48
CA ARG A 280 -19.84 -25.78 21.27
C ARG A 280 -20.86 -26.45 20.38
N TRP A 281 -20.78 -27.75 20.18
CA TRP A 281 -21.63 -28.48 19.26
C TRP A 281 -23.08 -28.60 19.73
N TYR A 282 -23.29 -28.90 21.03
CA TYR A 282 -24.61 -29.09 21.61
C TYR A 282 -25.13 -27.91 22.40
N ASN A 283 -24.38 -26.83 22.49
CA ASN A 283 -24.70 -25.63 23.29
C ASN A 283 -25.01 -25.98 24.75
N VAL A 284 -24.12 -26.73 25.37
CA VAL A 284 -24.21 -27.15 26.78
C VAL A 284 -22.98 -26.71 27.56
N GLU A 285 -23.08 -26.67 28.88
CA GLU A 285 -21.97 -26.47 29.79
C GLU A 285 -21.60 -27.80 30.42
N VAL A 286 -20.30 -28.17 30.41
CA VAL A 286 -19.82 -29.43 31.00
C VAL A 286 -18.97 -29.13 32.22
N ILE A 287 -19.43 -29.57 33.38
CA ILE A 287 -18.73 -29.42 34.67
C ILE A 287 -18.00 -30.75 35.00
N TYR A 288 -16.70 -30.65 35.22
CA TYR A 288 -15.85 -31.78 35.56
C TYR A 288 -14.61 -31.34 36.35
N ASP A 289 -13.99 -32.28 37.09
CA ASP A 289 -12.68 -32.06 37.73
C ASP A 289 -11.58 -32.49 36.78
N ALA A 290 -10.89 -31.51 36.15
CA ALA A 290 -9.88 -31.77 35.11
C ALA A 290 -8.83 -32.78 35.56
N ARG A 291 -8.35 -32.70 36.84
CA ARG A 291 -7.33 -33.61 37.40
C ARG A 291 -7.71 -35.09 37.35
N LYS A 292 -9.00 -35.40 37.28
CA LYS A 292 -9.49 -36.78 37.21
C LYS A 292 -9.60 -37.31 35.79
N PHE A 293 -9.33 -36.46 34.77
CA PHE A 293 -9.53 -36.80 33.38
C PHE A 293 -8.33 -36.51 32.46
N ASP A 294 -7.22 -35.98 33.02
CA ASP A 294 -6.07 -35.44 32.29
C ASP A 294 -5.48 -36.39 31.22
N ASN A 295 -5.44 -37.68 31.48
CA ASN A 295 -4.83 -38.67 30.58
C ASN A 295 -5.86 -39.43 29.70
N ARG A 296 -7.11 -38.99 29.68
CA ARG A 296 -8.16 -39.66 28.90
C ARG A 296 -8.23 -39.11 27.49
N ARG A 297 -8.25 -40.03 26.53
CA ARG A 297 -8.37 -39.69 25.10
C ARG A 297 -9.50 -40.51 24.49
N LEU A 298 -10.12 -39.95 23.43
CA LEU A 298 -11.24 -40.62 22.77
C LEU A 298 -11.13 -40.52 21.25
N THR A 299 -11.48 -41.63 20.61
CA THR A 299 -11.79 -41.66 19.16
C THR A 299 -13.22 -42.12 19.00
N VAL A 300 -14.06 -41.28 18.44
CA VAL A 300 -15.46 -41.60 18.11
C VAL A 300 -15.93 -40.70 16.96
N GLU A 301 -16.80 -41.25 16.14
CA GLU A 301 -17.47 -40.55 15.07
C GLU A 301 -18.97 -40.60 15.31
N LEU A 302 -19.63 -39.45 15.30
CA LEU A 302 -21.06 -39.29 15.43
C LEU A 302 -21.61 -38.76 14.12
N PHE A 303 -22.66 -39.45 13.64
CA PHE A 303 -23.30 -39.05 12.39
C PHE A 303 -24.24 -37.87 12.56
N GLU A 304 -24.66 -37.30 11.44
CA GLU A 304 -25.57 -36.15 11.42
C GLU A 304 -26.85 -36.44 12.21
N GLY A 305 -27.21 -35.51 13.10
CA GLY A 305 -28.46 -35.61 13.89
C GLY A 305 -28.37 -36.49 15.13
N GLU A 306 -27.22 -37.08 15.45
CA GLU A 306 -27.10 -37.85 16.70
C GLU A 306 -27.22 -36.92 17.91
N ARG A 307 -28.05 -37.38 18.87
CA ARG A 307 -28.41 -36.66 20.07
C ARG A 307 -27.28 -36.70 21.09
N LEU A 308 -27.25 -35.64 21.94
CA LEU A 308 -26.30 -35.54 23.03
C LEU A 308 -26.35 -36.76 23.98
N GLU A 309 -27.54 -37.30 24.23
CA GLU A 309 -27.72 -38.51 25.10
C GLU A 309 -26.91 -39.69 24.55
N LYS A 310 -26.90 -39.87 23.23
CA LYS A 310 -26.13 -40.96 22.61
C LYS A 310 -24.63 -40.80 22.79
N LEU A 311 -24.14 -39.55 22.62
CA LEU A 311 -22.75 -39.25 22.91
C LEU A 311 -22.42 -39.50 24.38
N MET A 312 -23.29 -39.07 25.31
CA MET A 312 -23.05 -39.29 26.72
C MET A 312 -23.02 -40.76 27.13
N GLU A 313 -23.87 -41.62 26.51
CA GLU A 313 -23.78 -43.09 26.67
C GLU A 313 -22.40 -43.62 26.22
N ILE A 314 -21.93 -43.21 25.04
CA ILE A 314 -20.62 -43.62 24.51
C ILE A 314 -19.50 -43.17 25.45
N LEU A 315 -19.51 -41.88 25.90
CA LEU A 315 -18.53 -41.36 26.86
C LEU A 315 -18.58 -42.14 28.18
N SER A 316 -19.76 -42.44 28.65
CA SER A 316 -19.93 -43.20 29.90
C SER A 316 -19.32 -44.60 29.85
N LEU A 317 -19.36 -45.23 28.70
CA LEU A 317 -18.75 -46.55 28.47
C LEU A 317 -17.25 -46.47 28.19
N ALA A 318 -16.86 -45.60 27.21
CA ALA A 318 -15.50 -45.53 26.72
C ALA A 318 -14.54 -44.94 27.74
N LEU A 319 -14.96 -43.90 28.46
CA LEU A 319 -14.15 -43.18 29.43
C LEU A 319 -14.44 -43.54 30.89
N SER A 320 -15.32 -44.49 31.15
CA SER A 320 -15.74 -44.88 32.51
C SER A 320 -16.17 -43.66 33.34
N VAL A 321 -17.12 -42.88 32.83
CA VAL A 321 -17.67 -41.70 33.48
C VAL A 321 -19.16 -41.89 33.79
N ASN A 322 -19.63 -41.29 34.87
CA ASN A 322 -21.04 -41.01 35.12
C ASN A 322 -21.38 -39.62 34.68
N TYR A 323 -22.58 -39.38 34.20
CA TYR A 323 -23.08 -38.08 33.84
C TYR A 323 -24.45 -37.83 34.47
N GLN A 324 -24.69 -36.55 34.79
CA GLN A 324 -25.98 -36.08 35.29
C GLN A 324 -26.34 -34.78 34.58
N TYR A 325 -27.61 -34.59 34.29
CA TYR A 325 -28.14 -33.38 33.72
C TYR A 325 -28.77 -32.52 34.83
N GLU A 326 -28.26 -31.31 35.02
CA GLU A 326 -28.83 -30.34 35.92
C GLU A 326 -28.91 -28.94 35.27
N LYS A 327 -30.13 -28.45 35.12
CA LYS A 327 -30.37 -27.06 34.65
C LYS A 327 -29.61 -26.62 33.41
N GLY A 328 -29.52 -27.49 32.40
CA GLY A 328 -28.78 -27.21 31.14
C GLY A 328 -27.27 -27.44 31.23
N LYS A 329 -26.79 -28.01 32.33
CA LYS A 329 -25.38 -28.37 32.54
C LYS A 329 -25.24 -29.91 32.60
N ILE A 330 -24.08 -30.39 32.18
CA ILE A 330 -23.70 -31.81 32.29
C ILE A 330 -22.61 -31.89 33.34
N ILE A 331 -22.86 -32.67 34.40
CA ILE A 331 -21.87 -32.93 35.45
C ILE A 331 -21.25 -34.31 35.16
N LEU A 332 -19.91 -34.34 34.94
CA LEU A 332 -19.17 -35.58 34.73
C LEU A 332 -18.38 -35.96 35.97
N THR A 333 -18.51 -37.23 36.38
CA THR A 333 -17.73 -37.81 37.48
C THR A 333 -17.15 -39.17 37.06
N PRO A 334 -15.91 -39.53 37.47
CA PRO A 334 -15.37 -40.85 37.18
C PRO A 334 -16.22 -41.93 37.83
N LYS A 335 -16.45 -43.05 37.09
CA LYS A 335 -16.98 -44.28 37.74
C LYS A 335 -15.96 -44.77 38.74
N LYS A 336 -16.39 -45.06 39.96
CA LYS A 336 -15.53 -45.82 40.92
C LYS A 336 -15.28 -47.20 40.29
N LEU A 337 -14.01 -47.50 39.99
CA LEU A 337 -13.62 -48.86 39.67
C LEU A 337 -14.05 -49.72 40.90
N ARG A 338 -14.96 -50.68 40.69
CA ARG A 338 -15.18 -51.74 41.68
C ARG A 338 -13.86 -52.47 41.73
N ASN A 339 -13.13 -52.32 42.82
CA ASN A 339 -12.03 -53.25 43.18
C ASN A 339 -12.64 -54.63 43.26
N SER A 340 -12.37 -55.49 42.26
CA SER A 340 -12.67 -56.91 42.27
C SER A 340 -11.59 -57.62 43.06
#